data_8ba6080b76e129424fe3d7161b4222d1
#
_entry.id   8ba6080b76e129424fe3d7161b4222d1
#
_cell.length_a   1.000
_cell.length_b   1.000
_cell.length_c   1.000
_cell.angle_alpha   90.00
_cell.angle_beta   90.00
_cell.angle_gamma   90.00
#
_symmetry.space_group_name_H-M   'P 1'
#
loop_
_entity.id
_entity.type
_entity.pdbx_description
1 polymer ?
#
loop_
_entity_poly.entity_id
_entity_poly.type
_entity_poly.pdbx_seq_one_letter_code
_entity_poly.pdbx_strand_id
1 'polypeptide(L)'
;MIEKKRIEIFPKHMGFFPYMWFVYLLFPIYHLAQASGWKLVIGSGMLIIFIVTYRQLYFVQRTFVFWACIQMVLIFLFALFYNPFMIFFGFFTASAMGFAPNKKVFRVLLCSLVIMLGAFLFVNMNQLTTTSLVNIVPMFILMLLTPFGMRNFNQKKMLRNQLDQANEQIKDLVKREERQRIARDLHDTLGHTLSLITLKSDLTSS
;
A
#
# COMPACT_ATOMS: atom_id res chain seq x y z
N MET A 1 18.96 21.95 -16.34
CA MET A 1 17.54 21.57 -16.53
C MET A 1 17.04 21.13 -15.16
N ILE A 2 16.35 21.97 -14.44
CA ILE A 2 15.89 21.72 -13.05
C ILE A 2 14.68 20.79 -13.18
N GLU A 3 14.86 19.52 -12.86
CA GLU A 3 13.80 18.52 -12.82
C GLU A 3 12.78 18.97 -11.75
N LYS A 4 11.62 19.39 -12.19
CA LYS A 4 10.51 19.84 -11.36
C LYS A 4 10.08 18.63 -10.52
N LYS A 5 10.61 18.51 -9.29
CA LYS A 5 10.25 17.48 -8.31
C LYS A 5 8.74 17.58 -8.08
N ARG A 6 7.95 16.79 -8.80
CA ARG A 6 6.51 16.68 -8.56
C ARG A 6 6.33 16.25 -7.10
N ILE A 7 5.64 17.05 -6.33
CA ILE A 7 5.31 16.72 -4.94
C ILE A 7 4.38 15.52 -5.01
N GLU A 8 4.94 14.33 -4.79
CA GLU A 8 4.16 13.10 -4.71
C GLU A 8 3.51 13.05 -3.33
N ILE A 9 2.17 13.04 -3.29
CA ILE A 9 1.41 12.95 -2.04
C ILE A 9 1.57 11.56 -1.44
N PHE A 10 1.62 10.51 -2.28
CA PHE A 10 1.88 9.11 -1.89
C PHE A 10 2.91 8.46 -2.83
N PRO A 11 3.65 7.43 -2.37
CA PRO A 11 4.61 6.71 -3.20
C PRO A 11 3.93 6.05 -4.41
N LYS A 12 4.54 6.15 -5.60
CA LYS A 12 3.98 5.63 -6.88
C LYS A 12 3.60 4.14 -6.83
N HIS A 13 4.37 3.35 -6.09
CA HIS A 13 4.13 1.90 -5.99
C HIS A 13 2.82 1.53 -5.27
N MET A 14 2.23 2.46 -4.50
CA MET A 14 0.95 2.27 -3.81
C MET A 14 -0.25 2.42 -4.76
N GLY A 15 -0.08 3.14 -5.89
CA GLY A 15 -1.14 3.39 -6.85
C GLY A 15 -2.23 4.32 -6.32
N PHE A 16 -3.46 4.13 -6.80
CA PHE A 16 -4.61 4.96 -6.46
C PHE A 16 -5.22 4.65 -5.07
N PHE A 17 -4.83 3.53 -4.46
CA PHE A 17 -5.46 3.00 -3.25
C PHE A 17 -5.51 3.98 -2.05
N PRO A 18 -4.44 4.70 -1.66
CA PRO A 18 -4.49 5.65 -0.54
C PRO A 18 -5.46 6.81 -0.78
N TYR A 19 -5.71 7.19 -2.04
CA TYR A 19 -6.60 8.29 -2.40
C TYR A 19 -8.09 7.94 -2.24
N MET A 20 -8.46 6.67 -2.38
CA MET A 20 -9.85 6.23 -2.24
C MET A 20 -10.44 6.58 -0.87
N TRP A 21 -9.61 6.53 0.17
CA TRP A 21 -10.04 6.83 1.52
C TRP A 21 -10.37 8.30 1.74
N PHE A 22 -9.85 9.22 0.93
CA PHE A 22 -10.12 10.65 1.06
C PHE A 22 -11.62 11.00 0.88
N VAL A 23 -12.38 10.15 0.22
CA VAL A 23 -13.84 10.32 0.14
C VAL A 23 -14.47 10.37 1.53
N TYR A 24 -13.95 9.59 2.48
CA TYR A 24 -14.46 9.59 3.85
C TYR A 24 -14.15 10.88 4.62
N LEU A 25 -13.20 11.71 4.16
CA LEU A 25 -12.93 13.02 4.77
C LEU A 25 -14.09 14.01 4.59
N LEU A 26 -15.00 13.77 3.67
CA LEU A 26 -16.20 14.58 3.53
C LEU A 26 -17.04 14.57 4.81
N PHE A 27 -17.04 13.47 5.56
CA PHE A 27 -17.81 13.34 6.78
C PHE A 27 -17.33 14.28 7.91
N PRO A 28 -16.02 14.33 8.30
CA PRO A 28 -15.58 15.29 9.29
C PRO A 28 -15.67 16.74 8.80
N ILE A 29 -15.43 16.99 7.51
CA ILE A 29 -15.57 18.34 6.93
C ILE A 29 -17.00 18.82 7.12
N TYR A 30 -18.00 17.98 6.85
CA TYR A 30 -19.41 18.31 7.06
C TYR A 30 -19.72 18.64 8.53
N HIS A 31 -19.23 17.82 9.48
CA HIS A 31 -19.46 18.06 10.90
C HIS A 31 -18.71 19.30 11.41
N LEU A 32 -17.49 19.57 10.90
CA LEU A 32 -16.74 20.76 11.23
C LEU A 32 -17.38 22.03 10.68
N ALA A 33 -18.00 21.97 9.50
CA ALA A 33 -18.72 23.11 8.92
C ALA A 33 -19.93 23.54 9.78
N GLN A 34 -20.48 22.62 10.59
CA GLN A 34 -21.58 22.93 11.54
C GLN A 34 -21.06 23.38 12.92
N ALA A 35 -19.75 23.16 13.18
CA ALA A 35 -19.15 23.59 14.44
C ALA A 35 -18.83 25.09 14.39
N SER A 36 -18.93 25.76 15.54
CA SER A 36 -18.64 27.18 15.67
C SER A 36 -17.59 27.45 16.76
N GLY A 37 -16.96 28.61 16.67
CA GLY A 37 -16.03 29.07 17.68
C GLY A 37 -14.79 28.18 17.79
N TRP A 38 -14.35 27.93 19.02
CA TRP A 38 -13.11 27.19 19.31
C TRP A 38 -13.15 25.72 18.84
N LYS A 39 -14.35 25.11 18.76
CA LYS A 39 -14.51 23.72 18.26
C LYS A 39 -14.12 23.63 16.79
N LEU A 40 -14.46 24.63 15.98
CA LEU A 40 -14.06 24.65 14.57
C LEU A 40 -12.54 24.76 14.44
N VAL A 41 -11.88 25.62 15.23
CA VAL A 41 -10.42 25.81 15.17
C VAL A 41 -9.67 24.55 15.57
N ILE A 42 -10.03 23.95 16.70
CA ILE A 42 -9.39 22.71 17.18
C ILE A 42 -9.64 21.56 16.22
N GLY A 43 -10.88 21.36 15.78
CA GLY A 43 -11.23 20.27 14.87
C GLY A 43 -10.55 20.38 13.51
N SER A 44 -10.42 21.59 12.95
CA SER A 44 -9.67 21.79 11.71
C SER A 44 -8.18 21.51 11.88
N GLY A 45 -7.57 21.93 13.00
CA GLY A 45 -6.20 21.58 13.35
C GLY A 45 -6.00 20.07 13.48
N MET A 46 -6.89 19.37 14.17
CA MET A 46 -6.86 17.90 14.30
C MET A 46 -7.00 17.22 12.94
N LEU A 47 -7.85 17.72 12.04
CA LEU A 47 -8.02 17.17 10.69
C LEU A 47 -6.75 17.32 9.85
N ILE A 48 -6.09 18.47 9.93
CA ILE A 48 -4.81 18.70 9.25
C ILE A 48 -3.75 17.70 9.76
N ILE A 49 -3.63 17.56 11.08
CA ILE A 49 -2.69 16.61 11.69
C ILE A 49 -3.04 15.18 11.26
N PHE A 50 -4.33 14.83 11.19
CA PHE A 50 -4.78 13.52 10.70
C PHE A 50 -4.33 13.24 9.27
N ILE A 51 -4.47 14.19 8.36
CA ILE A 51 -4.04 14.04 6.96
C ILE A 51 -2.50 13.90 6.87
N VAL A 52 -1.76 14.68 7.66
CA VAL A 52 -0.30 14.60 7.71
C VAL A 52 0.15 13.24 8.27
N THR A 53 -0.42 12.77 9.37
CA THR A 53 -0.10 11.47 9.96
C THR A 53 -0.44 10.32 9.01
N TYR A 54 -1.59 10.39 8.32
CA TYR A 54 -1.97 9.42 7.31
C TYR A 54 -0.96 9.34 6.17
N ARG A 55 -0.50 10.49 5.67
CA ARG A 55 0.55 10.53 4.66
C ARG A 55 1.86 9.89 5.17
N GLN A 56 2.27 10.20 6.39
CA GLN A 56 3.52 9.68 6.97
C GLN A 56 3.52 8.16 7.13
N LEU A 57 2.38 7.51 7.35
CA LEU A 57 2.26 6.06 7.39
C LEU A 57 2.76 5.37 6.11
N TYR A 58 2.69 6.04 4.96
CA TYR A 58 3.14 5.46 3.68
C TYR A 58 4.58 5.81 3.31
N PHE A 59 5.17 6.85 3.91
CA PHE A 59 6.53 7.29 3.60
C PHE A 59 7.58 6.76 4.56
N VAL A 60 7.30 6.70 5.86
CA VAL A 60 8.31 6.48 6.90
C VAL A 60 8.08 5.15 7.60
N GLN A 61 8.65 4.07 7.05
CA GLN A 61 8.50 2.73 7.62
C GLN A 61 9.14 2.57 9.02
N ARG A 62 10.22 3.32 9.31
CA ARG A 62 10.92 3.24 10.60
C ARG A 62 10.06 3.72 11.76
N THR A 63 9.27 4.77 11.56
CA THR A 63 8.39 5.37 12.57
C THR A 63 6.92 5.03 12.37
N PHE A 64 6.63 3.96 11.63
CA PHE A 64 5.29 3.54 11.27
C PHE A 64 4.38 3.38 12.49
N VAL A 65 4.87 2.69 13.56
CA VAL A 65 4.11 2.49 14.79
C VAL A 65 3.75 3.81 15.46
N PHE A 66 4.71 4.72 15.54
CA PHE A 66 4.53 6.03 16.16
C PHE A 66 3.41 6.84 15.46
N TRP A 67 3.46 6.92 14.13
CA TRP A 67 2.45 7.64 13.36
C TRP A 67 1.07 6.98 13.44
N ALA A 68 1.03 5.64 13.44
CA ALA A 68 -0.22 4.89 13.59
C ALA A 68 -0.85 5.10 14.97
N CYS A 69 -0.05 5.14 16.05
CA CYS A 69 -0.54 5.42 17.40
C CYS A 69 -1.09 6.85 17.51
N ILE A 70 -0.38 7.85 16.98
CA ILE A 70 -0.89 9.24 16.95
C ILE A 70 -2.23 9.29 16.22
N GLN A 71 -2.32 8.64 15.06
CA GLN A 71 -3.55 8.64 14.27
C GLN A 71 -4.71 7.98 15.02
N MET A 72 -4.48 6.86 15.73
CA MET A 72 -5.49 6.21 16.56
C MET A 72 -5.98 7.11 17.70
N VAL A 73 -5.04 7.80 18.38
CA VAL A 73 -5.39 8.76 19.43
C VAL A 73 -6.24 9.91 18.85
N LEU A 74 -5.87 10.46 17.71
CA LEU A 74 -6.66 11.50 17.03
C LEU A 74 -8.07 11.02 16.71
N ILE A 75 -8.21 9.80 16.16
CA ILE A 75 -9.51 9.21 15.84
C ILE A 75 -10.37 9.07 17.09
N PHE A 76 -9.77 8.58 18.18
CA PHE A 76 -10.47 8.44 19.45
C PHE A 76 -10.94 9.79 20.01
N LEU A 77 -10.08 10.82 19.96
CA LEU A 77 -10.44 12.17 20.37
C LEU A 77 -11.54 12.78 19.48
N PHE A 78 -11.49 12.57 18.18
CA PHE A 78 -12.57 12.98 17.28
C PHE A 78 -13.90 12.31 17.64
N ALA A 79 -13.88 11.01 17.96
CA ALA A 79 -15.07 10.26 18.33
C ALA A 79 -15.65 10.74 19.66
N LEU A 80 -14.81 11.18 20.63
CA LEU A 80 -15.24 11.68 21.92
C LEU A 80 -15.79 13.11 21.87
N PHE A 81 -15.11 14.02 21.18
CA PHE A 81 -15.40 15.46 21.28
C PHE A 81 -16.33 15.97 20.19
N TYR A 82 -16.44 15.28 19.06
CA TYR A 82 -17.25 15.75 17.92
C TYR A 82 -18.43 14.83 17.63
N ASN A 83 -18.16 13.61 17.22
CA ASN A 83 -19.23 12.67 16.87
C ASN A 83 -18.74 11.23 17.02
N PRO A 84 -19.48 10.35 17.71
CA PRO A 84 -19.11 8.92 17.89
C PRO A 84 -18.83 8.19 16.56
N PHE A 85 -19.50 8.56 15.48
CA PHE A 85 -19.26 7.95 14.15
C PHE A 85 -17.86 8.28 13.57
N MET A 86 -17.12 9.25 14.13
CA MET A 86 -15.72 9.50 13.75
C MET A 86 -14.80 8.32 14.07
N ILE A 87 -15.21 7.38 14.91
CA ILE A 87 -14.47 6.14 15.18
C ILE A 87 -14.23 5.34 13.87
N PHE A 88 -15.09 5.49 12.86
CA PHE A 88 -14.92 4.82 11.57
C PHE A 88 -13.71 5.32 10.76
N PHE A 89 -13.09 6.43 11.13
CA PHE A 89 -11.77 6.78 10.59
C PHE A 89 -10.68 5.77 10.96
N GLY A 90 -10.94 4.87 11.89
CA GLY A 90 -10.10 3.71 12.12
C GLY A 90 -9.84 2.88 10.86
N PHE A 91 -10.71 2.92 9.85
CA PHE A 91 -10.47 2.29 8.55
C PHE A 91 -9.23 2.84 7.82
N PHE A 92 -8.91 4.13 7.97
CA PHE A 92 -7.67 4.70 7.43
C PHE A 92 -6.43 4.03 8.02
N THR A 93 -6.39 3.93 9.34
CA THR A 93 -5.28 3.26 10.04
C THR A 93 -5.28 1.76 9.76
N ALA A 94 -6.45 1.12 9.81
CA ALA A 94 -6.61 -0.30 9.53
C ALA A 94 -6.11 -0.67 8.12
N SER A 95 -6.43 0.14 7.10
CA SER A 95 -5.95 -0.08 5.73
C SER A 95 -4.43 0.10 5.62
N ALA A 96 -3.87 1.11 6.30
CA ALA A 96 -2.44 1.35 6.32
C ALA A 96 -1.65 0.23 7.03
N MET A 97 -2.23 -0.46 8.01
CA MET A 97 -1.60 -1.60 8.70
C MET A 97 -1.23 -2.75 7.75
N GLY A 98 -1.91 -2.88 6.61
CA GLY A 98 -1.54 -3.85 5.56
C GLY A 98 -0.13 -3.65 5.00
N PHE A 99 0.45 -2.45 5.17
CA PHE A 99 1.81 -2.10 4.75
C PHE A 99 2.84 -2.19 5.90
N ALA A 100 2.44 -2.71 7.06
CA ALA A 100 3.33 -2.86 8.21
C ALA A 100 4.57 -3.69 7.85
N PRO A 101 5.80 -3.21 8.19
CA PRO A 101 7.05 -3.82 7.73
C PRO A 101 7.24 -5.23 8.27
N ASN A 102 6.81 -5.51 9.49
CA ASN A 102 7.05 -6.77 10.17
C ASN A 102 5.76 -7.36 10.76
N LYS A 103 5.73 -8.70 10.91
CA LYS A 103 4.63 -9.40 11.60
C LYS A 103 4.45 -8.95 13.06
N LYS A 104 5.55 -8.57 13.75
CA LYS A 104 5.50 -8.04 15.13
C LYS A 104 4.78 -6.69 15.18
N VAL A 105 5.18 -5.76 14.31
CA VAL A 105 4.54 -4.43 14.18
C VAL A 105 3.05 -4.58 13.85
N PHE A 106 2.71 -5.43 12.90
CA PHE A 106 1.32 -5.70 12.54
C PHE A 106 0.49 -6.17 13.74
N ARG A 107 1.01 -7.13 14.55
CA ARG A 107 0.31 -7.62 15.75
C ARG A 107 0.13 -6.53 16.81
N VAL A 108 1.17 -5.74 17.08
CA VAL A 108 1.10 -4.63 18.04
C VAL A 108 0.02 -3.63 17.64
N LEU A 109 -0.01 -3.24 16.37
CA LEU A 109 -1.01 -2.30 15.85
C LEU A 109 -2.42 -2.90 15.85
N LEU A 110 -2.56 -4.19 15.57
CA LEU A 110 -3.85 -4.86 15.67
C LEU A 110 -4.37 -4.87 17.12
N CYS A 111 -3.50 -5.17 18.09
CA CYS A 111 -3.85 -5.09 19.50
C CYS A 111 -4.24 -3.67 19.90
N SER A 112 -3.49 -2.64 19.46
CA SER A 112 -3.83 -1.24 19.76
C SER A 112 -5.16 -0.82 19.14
N LEU A 113 -5.49 -1.30 17.94
CA LEU A 113 -6.80 -1.08 17.32
C LEU A 113 -7.93 -1.72 18.14
N VAL A 114 -7.76 -2.96 18.57
CA VAL A 114 -8.75 -3.65 19.43
C VAL A 114 -8.95 -2.91 20.76
N ILE A 115 -7.85 -2.46 21.38
CA ILE A 115 -7.90 -1.67 22.62
C ILE A 115 -8.66 -0.35 22.37
N MET A 116 -8.39 0.35 21.29
CA MET A 116 -9.07 1.59 20.93
C MET A 116 -10.58 1.37 20.75
N LEU A 117 -10.99 0.33 20.04
CA LEU A 117 -12.40 0.01 19.83
C LEU A 117 -13.08 -0.42 21.14
N GLY A 118 -12.41 -1.20 21.98
CA GLY A 118 -12.89 -1.59 23.30
C GLY A 118 -13.07 -0.39 24.24
N ALA A 119 -12.09 0.52 24.26
CA ALA A 119 -12.17 1.76 25.01
C ALA A 119 -13.32 2.65 24.55
N PHE A 120 -13.55 2.74 23.24
CA PHE A 120 -14.67 3.47 22.67
C PHE A 120 -16.02 2.90 23.15
N LEU A 121 -16.19 1.57 23.09
CA LEU A 121 -17.41 0.92 23.58
C LEU A 121 -17.61 1.14 25.08
N PHE A 122 -16.54 1.06 25.86
CA PHE A 122 -16.59 1.26 27.30
C PHE A 122 -17.04 2.69 27.67
N VAL A 123 -16.45 3.71 27.04
CA VAL A 123 -16.79 5.12 27.29
C VAL A 123 -18.22 5.45 26.88
N ASN A 124 -18.71 4.87 25.79
CA ASN A 124 -20.05 5.14 25.27
C ASN A 124 -21.11 4.15 25.75
N MET A 125 -20.80 3.24 26.68
CA MET A 125 -21.65 2.13 27.09
C MET A 125 -23.07 2.58 27.52
N ASN A 126 -23.18 3.72 28.21
CA ASN A 126 -24.45 4.26 28.69
C ASN A 126 -25.30 4.92 27.57
N GLN A 127 -24.69 5.20 26.43
CA GLN A 127 -25.37 5.86 25.30
C GLN A 127 -25.70 4.86 24.18
N LEU A 128 -25.18 3.62 24.26
CA LEU A 128 -25.40 2.60 23.26
C LEU A 128 -26.77 1.95 23.41
N THR A 129 -27.63 2.21 22.47
CA THR A 129 -28.91 1.50 22.31
C THR A 129 -28.69 0.21 21.51
N THR A 130 -29.65 -0.74 21.62
CA THR A 130 -29.61 -1.97 20.82
C THR A 130 -29.48 -1.68 19.33
N THR A 131 -30.17 -0.65 18.83
CA THR A 131 -30.12 -0.19 17.43
C THR A 131 -28.71 0.32 17.06
N SER A 132 -28.05 1.05 17.97
CA SER A 132 -26.67 1.53 17.76
C SER A 132 -25.68 0.36 17.64
N LEU A 133 -25.83 -0.66 18.51
CA LEU A 133 -24.98 -1.85 18.50
C LEU A 133 -25.13 -2.64 17.21
N VAL A 134 -26.34 -2.82 16.70
CA VAL A 134 -26.59 -3.51 15.42
C VAL A 134 -25.85 -2.83 14.25
N ASN A 135 -25.70 -1.52 14.28
CA ASN A 135 -24.98 -0.77 13.25
C ASN A 135 -23.46 -0.75 13.46
N ILE A 136 -23.00 -0.62 14.69
CA ILE A 136 -21.58 -0.45 15.02
C ILE A 136 -20.82 -1.78 14.97
N VAL A 137 -21.39 -2.88 15.45
CA VAL A 137 -20.70 -4.18 15.53
C VAL A 137 -20.25 -4.70 14.17
N PRO A 138 -21.07 -4.72 13.11
CA PRO A 138 -20.61 -5.13 11.78
C PRO A 138 -19.48 -4.27 11.24
N MET A 139 -19.52 -2.95 11.49
CA MET A 139 -18.46 -2.04 11.06
C MET A 139 -17.15 -2.28 11.80
N PHE A 140 -17.19 -2.61 13.09
CA PHE A 140 -16.00 -2.96 13.86
C PHE A 140 -15.40 -4.28 13.37
N ILE A 141 -16.23 -5.28 13.06
CA ILE A 141 -15.77 -6.54 12.47
C ILE A 141 -15.06 -6.26 11.13
N LEU A 142 -15.67 -5.47 10.25
CA LEU A 142 -15.06 -5.09 8.98
C LEU A 142 -13.74 -4.32 9.17
N MET A 143 -13.69 -3.41 10.16
CA MET A 143 -12.47 -2.65 10.49
C MET A 143 -11.34 -3.57 10.97
N LEU A 144 -11.64 -4.61 11.76
CA LEU A 144 -10.67 -5.60 12.22
C LEU A 144 -10.22 -6.55 11.09
N LEU A 145 -11.08 -6.84 10.11
CA LEU A 145 -10.74 -7.67 8.95
C LEU A 145 -9.93 -6.92 7.89
N THR A 146 -10.11 -5.60 7.78
CA THR A 146 -9.44 -4.76 6.78
C THR A 146 -7.90 -4.92 6.77
N PRO A 147 -7.16 -4.91 7.90
CA PRO A 147 -5.72 -5.07 7.91
C PRO A 147 -5.26 -6.39 7.28
N PHE A 148 -6.00 -7.48 7.50
CA PHE A 148 -5.68 -8.80 6.95
C PHE A 148 -5.90 -8.82 5.44
N GLY A 149 -7.03 -8.30 4.97
CA GLY A 149 -7.32 -8.17 3.55
C GLY A 149 -6.25 -7.36 2.82
N MET A 150 -5.88 -6.21 3.39
CA MET A 150 -4.84 -5.35 2.82
C MET A 150 -3.46 -5.99 2.81
N ARG A 151 -3.11 -6.70 3.88
CA ARG A 151 -1.84 -7.42 3.95
C ARG A 151 -1.74 -8.50 2.88
N ASN A 152 -2.80 -9.31 2.73
CA ASN A 152 -2.87 -10.35 1.70
C ASN A 152 -2.79 -9.75 0.28
N PHE A 153 -3.51 -8.64 0.04
CA PHE A 153 -3.48 -7.94 -1.23
C PHE A 153 -2.07 -7.43 -1.57
N ASN A 154 -1.38 -6.80 -0.61
CA ASN A 154 -0.03 -6.29 -0.80
C ASN A 154 0.98 -7.41 -1.02
N GLN A 155 0.89 -8.51 -0.28
CA GLN A 155 1.75 -9.68 -0.48
C GLN A 155 1.56 -10.29 -1.87
N LYS A 156 0.32 -10.47 -2.31
CA LYS A 156 0.02 -10.97 -3.67
C LYS A 156 0.56 -10.02 -4.74
N LYS A 157 0.42 -8.71 -4.57
CA LYS A 157 0.96 -7.71 -5.49
C LYS A 157 2.48 -7.78 -5.59
N MET A 158 3.18 -7.87 -4.44
CA MET A 158 4.64 -8.03 -4.43
C MET A 158 5.09 -9.31 -5.12
N LEU A 159 4.43 -10.43 -4.83
CA LEU A 159 4.76 -11.73 -5.44
C LEU A 159 4.55 -11.70 -6.95
N ARG A 160 3.46 -11.08 -7.42
CA ARG A 160 3.19 -10.91 -8.85
C ARG A 160 4.28 -10.09 -9.54
N ASN A 161 4.69 -8.98 -8.94
CA ASN A 161 5.77 -8.15 -9.50
C ASN A 161 7.11 -8.92 -9.58
N GLN A 162 7.42 -9.75 -8.58
CA GLN A 162 8.61 -10.60 -8.60
C GLN A 162 8.53 -11.66 -9.72
N LEU A 163 7.34 -12.25 -9.90
CA LEU A 163 7.11 -13.23 -10.97
C LEU A 163 7.27 -12.58 -12.36
N ASP A 164 6.70 -11.40 -12.55
CA ASP A 164 6.80 -10.66 -13.81
C ASP A 164 8.27 -10.32 -14.12
N GLN A 165 9.04 -9.87 -13.12
CA GLN A 165 10.48 -9.61 -13.27
C GLN A 165 11.28 -10.88 -13.62
N ALA A 166 10.98 -12.00 -12.94
CA ALA A 166 11.62 -13.28 -13.23
C ALA A 166 11.31 -13.76 -14.66
N ASN A 167 10.06 -13.60 -15.10
CA ASN A 167 9.66 -13.94 -16.47
C ASN A 167 10.38 -13.07 -17.53
N GLU A 168 10.59 -11.79 -17.28
CA GLU A 168 11.37 -10.93 -18.18
C GLU A 168 12.83 -11.40 -18.25
N GLN A 169 13.44 -11.73 -17.12
CA GLN A 169 14.81 -12.27 -17.10
C GLN A 169 14.93 -13.58 -17.89
N ILE A 170 13.97 -14.49 -17.74
CA ILE A 170 13.94 -15.75 -18.50
C ILE A 170 13.83 -15.46 -19.99
N LYS A 171 12.95 -14.56 -20.41
CA LYS A 171 12.83 -14.17 -21.84
C LYS A 171 14.14 -13.62 -22.40
N ASP A 172 14.87 -12.82 -21.63
CA ASP A 172 16.15 -12.27 -22.08
C ASP A 172 17.23 -13.35 -22.17
N LEU A 173 17.25 -14.31 -21.24
CA LEU A 173 18.17 -15.45 -21.30
C LEU A 173 17.88 -16.33 -22.52
N VAL A 174 16.63 -16.67 -22.79
CA VAL A 174 16.21 -17.44 -23.97
C VAL A 174 16.64 -16.74 -25.27
N LYS A 175 16.46 -15.42 -25.36
CA LYS A 175 16.92 -14.66 -26.54
C LYS A 175 18.44 -14.70 -26.71
N ARG A 176 19.21 -14.67 -25.62
CA ARG A 176 20.67 -14.76 -25.69
C ARG A 176 21.12 -16.16 -26.13
N GLU A 177 20.53 -17.21 -25.57
CA GLU A 177 20.79 -18.58 -25.99
C GLU A 177 20.49 -18.82 -27.48
N GLU A 178 19.35 -18.33 -27.91
CA GLU A 178 18.96 -18.44 -29.34
C GLU A 178 19.96 -17.72 -30.24
N ARG A 179 20.37 -16.50 -29.86
CA ARG A 179 21.43 -15.79 -30.66
C ARG A 179 22.75 -16.55 -30.68
N GLN A 180 23.14 -17.15 -29.55
CA GLN A 180 24.37 -17.97 -29.49
C GLN A 180 24.24 -19.25 -30.32
N ARG A 181 23.07 -19.87 -30.36
CA ARG A 181 22.79 -21.03 -31.18
C ARG A 181 22.91 -20.68 -32.64
N ILE A 182 22.23 -19.60 -33.10
CA ILE A 182 22.27 -19.12 -34.47
C ILE A 182 23.72 -18.78 -34.90
N ALA A 183 24.49 -18.13 -33.99
CA ALA A 183 25.90 -17.79 -34.30
C ALA A 183 26.74 -19.05 -34.46
N ARG A 184 26.56 -20.09 -33.68
CA ARG A 184 27.25 -21.40 -33.85
C ARG A 184 26.85 -22.09 -35.15
N ASP A 185 25.55 -22.17 -35.41
CA ASP A 185 25.03 -22.81 -36.64
C ASP A 185 25.56 -22.11 -37.92
N LEU A 186 25.63 -20.77 -37.88
CA LEU A 186 26.24 -19.96 -38.97
C LEU A 186 27.73 -20.23 -39.10
N HIS A 187 28.48 -20.24 -38.02
CA HIS A 187 29.92 -20.52 -38.04
C HIS A 187 30.23 -21.91 -38.60
N ASP A 188 29.46 -22.91 -38.17
CA ASP A 188 29.65 -24.30 -38.64
C ASP A 188 29.28 -24.44 -40.13
N THR A 189 28.20 -23.80 -40.57
CA THR A 189 27.78 -23.81 -41.96
C THR A 189 28.79 -23.09 -42.86
N LEU A 190 29.27 -21.89 -42.44
CA LEU A 190 30.27 -21.13 -43.18
C LEU A 190 31.63 -21.85 -43.21
N GLY A 191 32.05 -22.45 -42.08
CA GLY A 191 33.29 -23.22 -42.00
C GLY A 191 33.27 -24.44 -42.91
N HIS A 192 32.15 -25.17 -42.95
CA HIS A 192 31.97 -26.32 -43.84
C HIS A 192 32.00 -25.88 -45.32
N THR A 193 31.29 -24.78 -45.65
CA THR A 193 31.24 -24.28 -47.01
C THR A 193 32.60 -23.77 -47.52
N LEU A 194 33.36 -23.05 -46.67
CA LEU A 194 34.70 -22.60 -46.96
C LEU A 194 35.68 -23.78 -47.18
N SER A 195 35.59 -24.82 -46.34
CA SER A 195 36.41 -26.02 -46.47
C SER A 195 36.14 -26.75 -47.81
N LEU A 196 34.88 -26.85 -48.22
CA LEU A 196 34.50 -27.44 -49.51
C LEU A 196 35.01 -26.63 -50.69
N ILE A 197 34.96 -25.28 -50.65
CA ILE A 197 35.45 -24.40 -51.69
C ILE A 197 36.99 -24.54 -51.81
N THR A 198 37.73 -24.57 -50.69
CA THR A 198 39.17 -24.74 -50.68
C THR A 198 39.58 -26.10 -51.30
N LEU A 199 38.92 -27.17 -50.90
CA LEU A 199 39.15 -28.51 -51.44
C LEU A 199 38.88 -28.57 -52.96
N LYS A 200 37.84 -27.92 -53.43
CA LYS A 200 37.48 -27.89 -54.84
C LYS A 200 38.44 -27.02 -55.68
N SER A 201 38.98 -25.94 -55.08
CA SER A 201 39.99 -25.08 -55.69
C SER A 201 41.35 -25.83 -55.86
N ASP A 202 41.75 -26.60 -54.87
CA ASP A 202 42.99 -27.40 -54.97
C ASP A 202 42.89 -28.51 -56.03
N LEU A 203 41.75 -29.11 -56.19
CA LEU A 203 41.48 -30.13 -57.23
C LEU A 203 41.46 -29.57 -58.68
N THR A 204 41.22 -28.29 -58.84
CA THR A 204 41.20 -27.64 -60.17
C THR A 204 42.52 -27.01 -60.58
N SER A 205 43.49 -26.93 -59.68
CA SER A 205 44.85 -26.38 -59.89
C SER A 205 45.91 -27.46 -60.10
N SER A 206 45.56 -28.76 -60.07
CA SER A 206 46.42 -29.92 -60.45
C SER A 206 46.06 -30.45 -61.80
#